data_db98d8f525c815ea85ac00b028dfd7fb
#
_entry.id   db98d8f525c815ea85ac00b028dfd7fb
#
_cell.length_a   1.000
_cell.length_b   1.000
_cell.length_c   1.000
_cell.angle_alpha   90.00
_cell.angle_beta   90.00
_cell.angle_gamma   90.00
#
_symmetry.space_group_name_H-M   'P 1'
#
loop_
_entity.id
_entity.type
_entity.pdbx_description
1 polymer ?
#
loop_
_entity_poly.entity_id
_entity_poly.type
_entity_poly.pdbx_seq_one_letter_code
_entity_poly.pdbx_strand_id
1 'polypeptide(L)'
;AFGDALDAARAAGENVSVVALTRLAVSYEIMPERDIQKIIALARAAGAKIIVDDAGGARVGPAIFDQPKSLEFDVDIASTGLDKYGTIGPRLGLLAGDADLVADIRATGFELGVEARPMLYPAVVHSLAQYKPQRVRDLVATTKQVAEVMKARFGNRVSETPVTAQLKGEDILEMAMERAGI
;
A
#
# COMPACT_ATOMS: atom_id res chain seq x y z
N ALA A 1 9.12 -5.98 -18.61
CA ALA A 1 8.21 -5.39 -17.59
C ALA A 1 6.96 -6.27 -17.38
N PHE A 2 5.83 -5.72 -16.84
CA PHE A 2 4.64 -6.53 -16.52
C PHE A 2 4.05 -7.23 -17.77
N GLY A 3 3.94 -6.53 -18.92
CA GLY A 3 3.48 -7.14 -20.18
C GLY A 3 4.33 -8.33 -20.62
N ASP A 4 5.64 -8.21 -20.53
CA ASP A 4 6.56 -9.28 -20.90
C ASP A 4 6.39 -10.54 -20.02
N ALA A 5 6.06 -10.33 -18.73
CA ALA A 5 5.78 -11.42 -17.82
C ALA A 5 4.46 -12.15 -18.16
N LEU A 6 3.42 -11.40 -18.55
CA LEU A 6 2.16 -11.98 -19.04
C LEU A 6 2.36 -12.74 -20.35
N ASP A 7 3.16 -12.21 -21.27
CA ASP A 7 3.45 -12.88 -22.54
C ASP A 7 4.27 -14.13 -22.32
N ALA A 8 5.23 -14.12 -21.39
CA ALA A 8 6.01 -15.29 -21.02
C ALA A 8 5.14 -16.39 -20.39
N ALA A 9 4.24 -16.05 -19.47
CA ALA A 9 3.29 -16.98 -18.88
C ALA A 9 2.40 -17.63 -19.95
N ARG A 10 1.86 -16.82 -20.86
CA ARG A 10 1.04 -17.32 -21.99
C ARG A 10 1.83 -18.24 -22.89
N ALA A 11 3.08 -17.91 -23.22
CA ALA A 11 3.96 -18.75 -24.04
C ALA A 11 4.29 -20.09 -23.35
N ALA A 12 4.32 -20.11 -22.01
CA ALA A 12 4.49 -21.33 -21.20
C ALA A 12 3.19 -22.15 -21.06
N GLY A 13 2.06 -21.69 -21.63
CA GLY A 13 0.76 -22.35 -21.48
C GLY A 13 0.12 -22.14 -20.10
N GLU A 14 0.60 -21.18 -19.33
CA GLU A 14 0.07 -20.84 -18.01
C GLU A 14 -1.16 -19.91 -18.14
N ASN A 15 -2.13 -20.12 -17.26
CA ASN A 15 -3.30 -19.25 -17.14
C ASN A 15 -3.11 -18.30 -15.95
N VAL A 16 -2.98 -17.01 -16.23
CA VAL A 16 -2.93 -15.97 -15.19
C VAL A 16 -4.36 -15.60 -14.79
N SER A 17 -4.83 -16.16 -13.68
CA SER A 17 -6.19 -15.93 -13.18
C SER A 17 -6.34 -14.71 -12.28
N VAL A 18 -5.25 -14.27 -11.63
CA VAL A 18 -5.24 -13.13 -10.70
C VAL A 18 -3.99 -12.28 -10.91
N VAL A 19 -4.17 -10.97 -10.90
CA VAL A 19 -3.10 -9.97 -10.83
C VAL A 19 -3.22 -9.21 -9.51
N ALA A 20 -2.18 -9.29 -8.69
CA ALA A 20 -2.06 -8.51 -7.47
C ALA A 20 -1.21 -7.25 -7.75
N LEU A 21 -1.77 -6.09 -7.45
CA LEU A 21 -1.16 -4.78 -7.67
C LEU A 21 -0.97 -4.05 -6.35
N THR A 22 0.24 -3.61 -6.04
CA THR A 22 0.54 -2.78 -4.87
C THR A 22 0.75 -1.33 -5.31
N ARG A 23 -0.12 -0.40 -4.86
CA ARG A 23 -0.04 1.01 -5.23
C ARG A 23 1.11 1.73 -4.52
N LEU A 24 1.25 1.54 -3.22
CA LEU A 24 2.34 2.08 -2.42
C LEU A 24 3.30 0.95 -2.05
N ALA A 25 4.44 0.91 -2.73
CA ALA A 25 5.45 -0.12 -2.53
C ALA A 25 6.12 -0.04 -1.15
N VAL A 26 6.87 -1.07 -0.78
CA VAL A 26 7.66 -1.10 0.46
C VAL A 26 8.80 -0.07 0.47
N SER A 27 9.20 0.43 -0.71
CA SER A 27 10.09 1.59 -0.87
C SER A 27 9.42 2.92 -0.50
N TYR A 28 8.12 2.91 -0.22
CA TYR A 28 7.26 4.09 0.01
C TYR A 28 7.12 5.00 -1.22
N GLU A 29 7.42 4.49 -2.39
CA GLU A 29 7.13 5.12 -3.66
C GLU A 29 5.73 4.72 -4.13
N ILE A 30 4.98 5.71 -4.63
CA ILE A 30 3.65 5.46 -5.16
C ILE A 30 3.71 5.15 -6.66
N MET A 31 2.97 4.14 -7.08
CA MET A 31 2.86 3.81 -8.51
C MET A 31 2.10 4.92 -9.24
N PRO A 32 2.63 5.46 -10.35
CA PRO A 32 1.93 6.44 -11.17
C PRO A 32 0.59 5.90 -11.68
N GLU A 33 -0.43 6.74 -11.72
CA GLU A 33 -1.78 6.36 -12.16
C GLU A 33 -1.78 5.72 -13.56
N ARG A 34 -1.02 6.29 -14.51
CA ARG A 34 -0.89 5.75 -15.88
C ARG A 34 -0.37 4.31 -15.90
N ASP A 35 0.51 3.96 -14.96
CA ASP A 35 1.09 2.62 -14.88
C ASP A 35 0.08 1.65 -14.24
N ILE A 36 -0.70 2.10 -13.26
CA ILE A 36 -1.83 1.35 -12.69
C ILE A 36 -2.84 1.02 -13.81
N GLN A 37 -3.28 2.03 -14.57
CA GLN A 37 -4.26 1.86 -15.65
C GLN A 37 -3.73 0.90 -16.73
N LYS A 38 -2.44 1.00 -17.09
CA LYS A 38 -1.82 0.09 -18.05
C LYS A 38 -1.80 -1.36 -17.56
N ILE A 39 -1.46 -1.59 -16.29
CA ILE A 39 -1.47 -2.93 -15.70
C ILE A 39 -2.89 -3.50 -15.69
N ILE A 40 -3.88 -2.70 -15.30
CA ILE A 40 -5.29 -3.09 -15.30
C ILE A 40 -5.75 -3.50 -16.70
N ALA A 41 -5.46 -2.69 -17.72
CA ALA A 41 -5.82 -3.01 -19.10
C ALA A 41 -5.20 -4.34 -19.58
N LEU A 42 -3.93 -4.57 -19.27
CA LEU A 42 -3.24 -5.81 -19.62
C LEU A 42 -3.81 -7.03 -18.87
N ALA A 43 -4.12 -6.87 -17.59
CA ALA A 43 -4.73 -7.92 -16.77
C ALA A 43 -6.13 -8.29 -17.26
N ARG A 44 -6.96 -7.29 -17.58
CA ARG A 44 -8.30 -7.50 -18.16
C ARG A 44 -8.23 -8.20 -19.53
N ALA A 45 -7.29 -7.81 -20.39
CA ALA A 45 -7.05 -8.46 -21.67
C ALA A 45 -6.61 -9.94 -21.53
N ALA A 46 -5.98 -10.28 -20.41
CA ALA A 46 -5.64 -11.67 -20.07
C ALA A 46 -6.77 -12.44 -19.38
N GLY A 47 -7.91 -11.81 -19.09
CA GLY A 47 -9.04 -12.42 -18.38
C GLY A 47 -8.81 -12.57 -16.87
N ALA A 48 -7.79 -11.92 -16.33
CA ALA A 48 -7.44 -12.04 -14.92
C ALA A 48 -8.32 -11.15 -14.02
N LYS A 49 -8.60 -11.63 -12.80
CA LYS A 49 -9.13 -10.80 -11.72
C LYS A 49 -8.03 -9.89 -11.18
N ILE A 50 -8.41 -8.71 -10.69
CA ILE A 50 -7.46 -7.69 -10.24
C ILE A 50 -7.71 -7.37 -8.77
N ILE A 51 -6.67 -7.57 -7.97
CA ILE A 51 -6.66 -7.23 -6.55
C ILE A 51 -5.65 -6.11 -6.32
N VAL A 52 -6.08 -5.02 -5.69
CA VAL A 52 -5.17 -3.97 -5.26
C VAL A 52 -4.85 -4.14 -3.79
N ASP A 53 -3.59 -4.45 -3.47
CA ASP A 53 -3.05 -4.30 -2.12
C ASP A 53 -2.70 -2.83 -1.90
N ASP A 54 -3.59 -2.15 -1.24
CA ASP A 54 -3.56 -0.71 -1.06
C ASP A 54 -3.40 -0.31 0.42
N ALA A 55 -2.53 -1.01 1.11
CA ALA A 55 -2.34 -0.91 2.56
C ALA A 55 -2.22 0.54 3.07
N GLY A 56 -1.42 1.35 2.41
CA GLY A 56 -1.27 2.79 2.67
C GLY A 56 -1.74 3.66 1.52
N GLY A 57 -1.61 3.17 0.30
CA GLY A 57 -1.89 3.88 -0.95
C GLY A 57 -3.34 4.36 -1.07
N ALA A 58 -4.30 3.62 -0.49
CA ALA A 58 -5.72 4.00 -0.44
C ALA A 58 -5.95 5.41 0.16
N ARG A 59 -5.05 5.90 0.99
CA ARG A 59 -5.13 7.23 1.60
C ARG A 59 -4.08 8.18 1.04
N VAL A 60 -2.86 7.69 0.82
CA VAL A 60 -1.74 8.50 0.30
C VAL A 60 -2.00 8.90 -1.15
N GLY A 61 -2.45 7.98 -2.01
CA GLY A 61 -2.75 8.25 -3.41
C GLY A 61 -3.73 9.42 -3.59
N PRO A 62 -4.95 9.34 -3.05
CA PRO A 62 -5.93 10.41 -3.17
C PRO A 62 -5.57 11.70 -2.41
N ALA A 63 -4.94 11.60 -1.24
CA ALA A 63 -4.70 12.77 -0.41
C ALA A 63 -3.51 13.62 -0.85
N ILE A 64 -2.50 13.02 -1.51
CA ILE A 64 -1.20 13.64 -1.82
C ILE A 64 -0.94 13.73 -3.32
N PHE A 65 -1.45 12.77 -4.10
CA PHE A 65 -1.13 12.64 -5.52
C PHE A 65 -2.34 12.78 -6.45
N ASP A 66 -3.50 13.19 -5.90
CA ASP A 66 -4.77 13.36 -6.63
C ASP A 66 -5.19 12.12 -7.45
N GLN A 67 -4.74 10.94 -7.03
CA GLN A 67 -5.11 9.69 -7.67
C GLN A 67 -6.54 9.27 -7.27
N PRO A 68 -7.26 8.52 -8.14
CA PRO A 68 -8.54 7.92 -7.79
C PRO A 68 -8.44 7.02 -6.55
N LYS A 69 -9.57 6.83 -5.85
CA LYS A 69 -9.66 5.80 -4.81
C LYS A 69 -9.53 4.41 -5.44
N SER A 70 -9.15 3.42 -4.63
CA SER A 70 -8.84 2.07 -5.12
C SER A 70 -9.93 1.46 -5.99
N LEU A 71 -11.19 1.57 -5.58
CA LEU A 71 -12.35 1.03 -6.31
C LEU A 71 -12.90 1.96 -7.40
N GLU A 72 -12.33 3.14 -7.59
CA GLU A 72 -12.62 4.00 -8.74
C GLU A 72 -11.78 3.60 -9.97
N PHE A 73 -10.76 2.75 -9.78
CA PHE A 73 -10.13 2.01 -10.86
C PHE A 73 -10.99 0.78 -11.24
N ASP A 74 -10.85 0.27 -12.45
CA ASP A 74 -11.50 -0.97 -12.88
C ASP A 74 -10.81 -2.20 -12.26
N VAL A 75 -11.05 -2.43 -10.96
CA VAL A 75 -10.48 -3.54 -10.19
C VAL A 75 -11.58 -4.34 -9.49
N ASP A 76 -11.35 -5.63 -9.24
CA ASP A 76 -12.35 -6.49 -8.63
C ASP A 76 -12.36 -6.33 -7.10
N ILE A 77 -11.20 -6.19 -6.47
CA ILE A 77 -11.06 -6.09 -5.01
C ILE A 77 -9.94 -5.12 -4.66
N ALA A 78 -10.12 -4.39 -3.58
CA ALA A 78 -9.08 -3.62 -2.93
C ALA A 78 -8.98 -3.94 -1.43
N SER A 79 -7.76 -4.05 -0.91
CA SER A 79 -7.51 -4.21 0.51
C SER A 79 -6.75 -3.01 1.06
N THR A 80 -7.04 -2.61 2.31
CA THR A 80 -6.32 -1.52 2.98
C THR A 80 -6.17 -1.77 4.48
N GLY A 81 -5.05 -1.33 5.05
CA GLY A 81 -4.86 -1.36 6.51
C GLY A 81 -5.56 -0.19 7.19
N LEU A 82 -6.06 -0.39 8.41
CA LEU A 82 -6.80 0.61 9.19
C LEU A 82 -5.97 1.26 10.30
N ASP A 83 -4.68 0.99 10.33
CA ASP A 83 -3.74 1.35 11.40
C ASP A 83 -2.71 2.42 11.01
N LYS A 84 -2.84 3.05 9.82
CA LYS A 84 -1.82 3.98 9.31
C LYS A 84 -2.40 5.09 8.44
N TYR A 85 -1.56 6.09 8.14
CA TYR A 85 -1.86 7.21 7.23
C TYR A 85 -3.18 7.94 7.52
N GLY A 86 -3.30 8.43 8.76
CA GLY A 86 -4.44 9.25 9.19
C GLY A 86 -5.64 8.46 9.70
N THR A 87 -5.61 7.14 9.70
CA THR A 87 -6.51 6.29 10.47
C THR A 87 -5.92 6.01 11.86
N ILE A 88 -6.77 5.75 12.84
CA ILE A 88 -6.41 5.50 14.25
C ILE A 88 -6.98 4.17 14.75
N GLY A 89 -7.44 3.33 13.83
CA GLY A 89 -8.09 2.05 14.14
C GLY A 89 -7.12 0.97 14.61
N PRO A 90 -7.67 -0.15 15.03
CA PRO A 90 -6.87 -1.32 15.35
C PRO A 90 -6.13 -1.82 14.10
N ARG A 91 -5.06 -2.59 14.31
CA ARG A 91 -4.29 -3.21 13.22
C ARG A 91 -5.11 -4.30 12.54
N LEU A 92 -5.96 -3.87 11.63
CA LEU A 92 -6.84 -4.70 10.82
C LEU A 92 -6.75 -4.30 9.35
N GLY A 93 -7.09 -5.25 8.47
CA GLY A 93 -7.35 -5.01 7.05
C GLY A 93 -8.85 -4.81 6.80
N LEU A 94 -9.16 -3.96 5.84
CA LEU A 94 -10.48 -3.84 5.23
C LEU A 94 -10.38 -4.31 3.79
N LEU A 95 -11.26 -5.24 3.40
CA LEU A 95 -11.42 -5.72 2.04
C LEU A 95 -12.75 -5.19 1.49
N ALA A 96 -12.74 -4.66 0.27
CA ALA A 96 -13.93 -4.17 -0.42
C ALA A 96 -13.81 -4.41 -1.93
N GLY A 97 -14.95 -4.57 -2.61
CA GLY A 97 -15.01 -4.81 -4.05
C GLY A 97 -16.22 -5.59 -4.49
N ASP A 98 -16.04 -6.47 -5.45
CA ASP A 98 -17.09 -7.37 -5.96
C ASP A 98 -17.72 -8.18 -4.82
N ALA A 99 -19.05 -8.17 -4.75
CA ALA A 99 -19.78 -8.71 -3.60
C ALA A 99 -19.62 -10.24 -3.47
N ASP A 100 -19.62 -10.97 -4.58
CA ASP A 100 -19.52 -12.43 -4.58
C ASP A 100 -18.10 -12.84 -4.18
N LEU A 101 -17.08 -12.18 -4.74
CA LEU A 101 -15.69 -12.43 -4.36
C LEU A 101 -15.42 -12.11 -2.89
N VAL A 102 -15.95 -11.01 -2.37
CA VAL A 102 -15.82 -10.65 -0.96
C VAL A 102 -16.52 -11.67 -0.06
N ALA A 103 -17.69 -12.18 -0.47
CA ALA A 103 -18.40 -13.21 0.27
C ALA A 103 -17.61 -14.53 0.35
N ASP A 104 -17.04 -14.97 -0.77
CA ASP A 104 -16.21 -16.20 -0.84
C ASP A 104 -14.92 -16.07 -0.01
N ILE A 105 -14.24 -14.93 -0.11
CA ILE A 105 -13.04 -14.64 0.69
C ILE A 105 -13.39 -14.61 2.18
N ARG A 106 -14.53 -14.02 2.55
CA ARG A 106 -15.00 -13.98 3.93
C ARG A 106 -15.30 -15.38 4.45
N ALA A 107 -15.97 -16.23 3.67
CA ALA A 107 -16.26 -17.61 4.06
C ALA A 107 -14.97 -18.38 4.33
N THR A 108 -14.00 -18.30 3.43
CA THR A 108 -12.68 -18.91 3.59
C THR A 108 -11.93 -18.32 4.80
N GLY A 109 -12.00 -17.01 5.00
CA GLY A 109 -11.39 -16.32 6.14
C GLY A 109 -11.97 -16.79 7.48
N PHE A 110 -13.28 -17.06 7.52
CA PHE A 110 -13.94 -17.63 8.69
C PHE A 110 -13.45 -19.04 8.98
N GLU A 111 -13.39 -19.92 7.99
CA GLU A 111 -12.88 -21.29 8.11
C GLU A 111 -11.43 -21.31 8.62
N LEU A 112 -10.60 -20.40 8.15
CA LEU A 112 -9.19 -20.27 8.54
C LEU A 112 -8.98 -19.52 9.88
N GLY A 113 -10.05 -18.95 10.46
CA GLY A 113 -9.99 -18.21 11.73
C GLY A 113 -9.25 -16.88 11.65
N VAL A 114 -9.14 -16.27 10.45
CA VAL A 114 -8.47 -14.98 10.22
C VAL A 114 -9.43 -13.79 10.16
N GLU A 115 -10.72 -14.04 10.33
CA GLU A 115 -11.73 -13.00 10.37
C GLU A 115 -11.56 -12.08 11.60
N ALA A 116 -11.79 -10.79 11.41
CA ALA A 116 -11.73 -9.83 12.51
C ALA A 116 -12.81 -10.09 13.56
N ARG A 117 -12.43 -10.01 14.84
CA ARG A 117 -13.39 -10.22 15.94
C ARG A 117 -14.38 -9.06 16.02
N PRO A 118 -15.70 -9.33 16.21
CA PRO A 118 -16.74 -8.30 16.24
C PRO A 118 -16.50 -7.18 17.28
N MET A 119 -15.84 -7.50 18.40
CA MET A 119 -15.50 -6.51 19.43
C MET A 119 -14.60 -5.37 18.90
N LEU A 120 -13.93 -5.53 17.78
CA LEU A 120 -13.09 -4.51 17.15
C LEU A 120 -13.86 -3.57 16.22
N TYR A 121 -15.07 -3.93 15.81
CA TYR A 121 -15.85 -3.15 14.84
C TYR A 121 -16.17 -1.72 15.33
N PRO A 122 -16.55 -1.47 16.60
CA PRO A 122 -16.76 -0.10 17.06
C PRO A 122 -15.54 0.79 16.91
N ALA A 123 -14.34 0.27 17.19
CA ALA A 123 -13.09 1.00 17.02
C ALA A 123 -12.78 1.30 15.54
N VAL A 124 -13.08 0.36 14.64
CA VAL A 124 -12.96 0.55 13.19
C VAL A 124 -13.88 1.65 12.70
N VAL A 125 -15.18 1.57 13.05
CA VAL A 125 -16.19 2.57 12.66
C VAL A 125 -15.79 3.96 13.17
N HIS A 126 -15.37 4.06 14.43
CA HIS A 126 -14.90 5.31 15.01
C HIS A 126 -13.70 5.88 14.26
N SER A 127 -12.71 5.05 13.95
CA SER A 127 -11.50 5.45 13.19
C SER A 127 -11.85 5.97 11.80
N LEU A 128 -12.73 5.27 11.09
CA LEU A 128 -13.15 5.67 9.72
C LEU A 128 -13.96 6.96 9.76
N ALA A 129 -14.86 7.14 10.74
CA ALA A 129 -15.64 8.37 10.90
C ALA A 129 -14.77 9.60 11.19
N GLN A 130 -13.61 9.40 11.79
CA GLN A 130 -12.67 10.49 12.08
C GLN A 130 -11.63 10.72 10.97
N TYR A 131 -11.58 9.88 9.96
CA TYR A 131 -10.62 10.07 8.89
C TYR A 131 -10.85 11.36 8.12
N LYS A 132 -9.75 12.10 7.90
CA LYS A 132 -9.72 13.30 7.06
C LYS A 132 -8.45 13.27 6.20
N PRO A 133 -8.52 13.56 4.89
CA PRO A 133 -7.33 13.64 4.04
C PRO A 133 -6.27 14.63 4.57
N GLN A 134 -6.70 15.67 5.29
CA GLN A 134 -5.79 16.63 5.90
C GLN A 134 -4.79 15.99 6.86
N ARG A 135 -5.19 14.94 7.59
CA ARG A 135 -4.26 14.20 8.47
C ARG A 135 -3.09 13.56 7.71
N VAL A 136 -3.34 13.11 6.48
CA VAL A 136 -2.27 12.56 5.63
C VAL A 136 -1.32 13.67 5.19
N ARG A 137 -1.86 14.84 4.80
CA ARG A 137 -1.05 16.01 4.44
C ARG A 137 -0.20 16.52 5.61
N ASP A 138 -0.77 16.53 6.81
CA ASP A 138 -0.05 16.91 8.02
C ASP A 138 1.11 15.96 8.33
N LEU A 139 0.91 14.64 8.12
CA LEU A 139 1.98 13.64 8.25
C LEU A 139 3.10 13.89 7.24
N VAL A 140 2.78 14.25 5.98
CA VAL A 140 3.79 14.60 4.97
C VAL A 140 4.58 15.84 5.40
N ALA A 141 3.91 16.88 5.91
CA ALA A 141 4.58 18.07 6.43
C ALA A 141 5.54 17.74 7.58
N THR A 142 5.09 16.90 8.52
CA THR A 142 5.93 16.41 9.62
C THR A 142 7.10 15.59 9.12
N THR A 143 6.90 14.72 8.12
CA THR A 143 7.97 13.92 7.52
C THR A 143 9.07 14.81 6.95
N LYS A 144 8.72 15.89 6.25
CA LYS A 144 9.70 16.85 5.71
C LYS A 144 10.55 17.49 6.81
N GLN A 145 9.91 17.94 7.89
CA GLN A 145 10.63 18.51 9.04
C GLN A 145 11.59 17.50 9.67
N VAL A 146 11.16 16.24 9.84
CA VAL A 146 12.02 15.16 10.36
C VAL A 146 13.17 14.89 9.38
N ALA A 147 12.90 14.84 8.07
CA ALA A 147 13.93 14.63 7.06
C ALA A 147 15.00 15.72 7.07
N GLU A 148 14.62 16.99 7.25
CA GLU A 148 15.57 18.11 7.37
C GLU A 148 16.49 17.94 8.58
N VAL A 149 15.93 17.61 9.76
CA VAL A 149 16.72 17.36 10.98
C VAL A 149 17.64 16.16 10.80
N MET A 150 17.16 15.09 10.20
CA MET A 150 17.96 13.89 9.93
C MET A 150 19.09 14.20 8.94
N LYS A 151 18.82 14.91 7.84
CA LYS A 151 19.83 15.31 6.86
C LYS A 151 20.90 16.21 7.46
N ALA A 152 20.53 17.14 8.34
CA ALA A 152 21.48 17.99 9.04
C ALA A 152 22.47 17.17 9.91
N ARG A 153 22.05 16.01 10.41
CA ARG A 153 22.87 15.13 11.26
C ARG A 153 23.60 14.03 10.50
N PHE A 154 22.99 13.45 9.50
CA PHE A 154 23.45 12.24 8.81
C PHE A 154 23.80 12.47 7.32
N GLY A 155 23.60 13.70 6.82
CA GLY A 155 23.96 14.08 5.47
C GLY A 155 23.22 13.26 4.40
N ASN A 156 23.97 12.85 3.39
CA ASN A 156 23.45 12.14 2.20
C ASN A 156 23.03 10.68 2.49
N ARG A 157 23.26 10.17 3.70
CA ARG A 157 22.78 8.86 4.14
C ARG A 157 21.25 8.82 4.35
N VAL A 158 20.61 9.99 4.43
CA VAL A 158 19.15 10.09 4.60
C VAL A 158 18.47 10.09 3.24
N SER A 159 17.61 9.11 3.00
CA SER A 159 16.67 9.11 1.89
C SER A 159 15.30 9.59 2.34
N GLU A 160 14.58 10.26 1.45
CA GLU A 160 13.25 10.84 1.71
C GLU A 160 12.29 10.45 0.61
N THR A 161 11.08 10.06 1.02
CA THR A 161 9.90 9.97 0.16
C THR A 161 8.82 10.92 0.70
N PRO A 162 7.70 11.15 0.00
CA PRO A 162 6.65 12.02 0.53
C PRO A 162 6.13 11.62 1.93
N VAL A 163 6.24 10.34 2.29
CA VAL A 163 5.66 9.80 3.53
C VAL A 163 6.68 9.22 4.50
N THR A 164 7.98 9.21 4.16
CA THR A 164 9.03 8.69 5.05
C THR A 164 10.32 9.48 4.93
N ALA A 165 11.08 9.50 6.04
CA ALA A 165 12.50 9.82 6.08
C ALA A 165 13.21 8.61 6.69
N GLN A 166 14.26 8.11 6.07
CA GLN A 166 14.89 6.84 6.46
C GLN A 166 16.39 6.84 6.26
N LEU A 167 17.06 6.03 7.10
CA LEU A 167 18.43 5.59 6.93
C LEU A 167 18.41 4.13 6.50
N LYS A 168 19.24 3.73 5.56
CA LYS A 168 19.39 2.33 5.19
C LYS A 168 20.11 1.55 6.28
N GLY A 169 19.84 0.24 6.37
CA GLY A 169 20.49 -0.63 7.35
C GLY A 169 22.01 -0.67 7.21
N GLU A 170 22.49 -0.62 5.97
CA GLU A 170 23.92 -0.58 5.65
C GLU A 170 24.59 0.70 6.19
N ASP A 171 23.95 1.87 6.00
CA ASP A 171 24.46 3.15 6.51
C ASP A 171 24.50 3.15 8.05
N ILE A 172 23.48 2.55 8.70
CA ILE A 172 23.44 2.43 10.17
C ILE A 172 24.58 1.53 10.66
N LEU A 173 24.80 0.40 9.98
CA LEU A 173 25.88 -0.53 10.31
C LEU A 173 27.25 0.14 10.15
N GLU A 174 27.51 0.82 9.03
CA GLU A 174 28.75 1.56 8.77
C GLU A 174 29.02 2.59 9.87
N MET A 175 28.03 3.43 10.20
CA MET A 175 28.15 4.41 11.29
C MET A 175 28.44 3.75 12.66
N ALA A 176 27.85 2.57 12.92
CA ALA A 176 28.11 1.85 14.15
C ALA A 176 29.54 1.29 14.20
N MET A 177 30.05 0.76 13.10
CA MET A 177 31.43 0.28 12.97
C MET A 177 32.43 1.43 13.09
N GLU A 178 32.24 2.55 12.38
CA GLU A 178 33.05 3.77 12.51
C GLU A 178 33.13 4.21 13.97
N ARG A 179 31.99 4.23 14.68
CA ARG A 179 31.96 4.63 16.10
C ARG A 179 32.66 3.64 17.04
N ALA A 180 32.63 2.35 16.70
CA ALA A 180 33.28 1.28 17.45
C ALA A 180 34.77 1.16 17.13
N GLY A 181 35.25 1.82 16.07
CA GLY A 181 36.68 1.74 15.63
C GLY A 181 37.00 0.40 14.94
N ILE A 182 36.02 -0.24 14.31
CA ILE A 182 36.19 -1.51 13.60
C ILE A 182 35.79 -1.36 12.15
#